data_019c4962c5cf96eb8bb3afd456086946
#
_entry.id   019c4962c5cf96eb8bb3afd456086946
#
_cell.length_a   1.000
_cell.length_b   1.000
_cell.length_c   1.000
_cell.angle_alpha   90.00
_cell.angle_beta   90.00
_cell.angle_gamma   90.00
#
_symmetry.space_group_name_H-M   'P 1'
#
loop_
_entity.id
_entity.type
_entity.pdbx_description
1 polymer ?
#
loop_
_entity_poly.entity_id
_entity_poly.type
_entity_poly.pdbx_seq_one_letter_code
_entity_poly.pdbx_strand_id
1 'polypeptide(L)'
;MNHDRILILDFGSQVTQLIARRIREAHVYCEVHSCDVSDGFIKEFKPSGIVLSGSHMSAYEESTDRAPKAVFEIGVPVLGICYGMQTIAEQLGGKVESGAQREFGYAEVREHGHTKLLKNISDFTDKDGKSYLKVWMSHGDKVTEMPPGFKLMCSTPTCPIAGMADEERGFYAVQFHPEVTHTEKGREILETFVLKICKANPDWVMGNFAQEAVEKIRHQVGKDEVILGLSGGVDSSVTAALIHRAIGDQLTCVFVDNGLLRLHEREQVAQTFRDNMGMKLIVVDASDRFMDALSGVTDPEAKRKIIGRLFVEVFQEEAEKLQNAKWLAQGTIYPDVIESNGAKTKKAQTIKSHHNVGGLPDTLHLKLLEPLRELFKDEVRELGIALGLPAEMVYRHPFPGPGLGVRILGAIKREYADLLREADAIFIEELRNAGWYDKVSQAFVVFLPVKSVGVMGDGRTYDWVVSLRAVQTSDFMTAKWAHLPYDLLGKVSNRIINEVKGINRVVYDVSGKPPATIEW
;
A
#
# COMPACT_ATOMS: atom_id res chain seq x y z
N MET A 1 -15.35 -10.15 17.57
CA MET A 1 -15.59 -11.57 17.17
C MET A 1 -14.25 -12.27 16.99
N ASN A 2 -14.16 -13.57 17.22
CA ASN A 2 -12.95 -14.31 16.88
C ASN A 2 -13.03 -14.69 15.38
N HIS A 3 -12.36 -13.92 14.54
CA HIS A 3 -12.22 -14.29 13.13
C HIS A 3 -11.31 -15.50 12.98
N ASP A 4 -11.62 -16.37 12.01
CA ASP A 4 -10.64 -17.35 11.56
C ASP A 4 -9.42 -16.62 10.98
N ARG A 5 -8.21 -17.06 11.34
CA ARG A 5 -6.97 -16.35 11.03
C ARG A 5 -6.00 -17.19 10.23
N ILE A 6 -5.45 -16.62 9.18
CA ILE A 6 -4.31 -17.22 8.48
C ILE A 6 -3.02 -16.56 8.96
N LEU A 7 -2.07 -17.37 9.38
CA LEU A 7 -0.74 -16.91 9.75
C LEU A 7 0.18 -16.97 8.52
N ILE A 8 0.79 -15.86 8.16
CA ILE A 8 1.80 -15.79 7.12
C ILE A 8 3.16 -15.60 7.78
N LEU A 9 4.08 -16.52 7.55
CA LEU A 9 5.46 -16.42 8.00
C LEU A 9 6.33 -15.86 6.88
N ASP A 10 6.95 -14.71 7.15
CA ASP A 10 7.76 -13.97 6.18
C ASP A 10 9.23 -14.36 6.29
N PHE A 11 9.77 -14.93 5.22
CA PHE A 11 11.18 -15.28 5.05
C PHE A 11 11.99 -14.20 4.32
N GLY A 12 11.46 -12.96 4.25
CA GLY A 12 12.13 -11.82 3.63
C GLY A 12 11.84 -11.67 2.12
N SER A 13 10.70 -12.15 1.65
CA SER A 13 10.25 -11.92 0.28
C SER A 13 9.74 -10.49 0.10
N GLN A 14 10.07 -9.89 -1.04
CA GLN A 14 9.53 -8.58 -1.43
C GLN A 14 8.02 -8.62 -1.69
N VAL A 15 7.44 -9.79 -1.93
CA VAL A 15 6.04 -9.97 -2.32
C VAL A 15 5.17 -10.61 -1.23
N THR A 16 5.69 -10.77 -0.01
CA THR A 16 4.90 -11.33 1.13
C THR A 16 3.62 -10.56 1.38
N GLN A 17 3.64 -9.22 1.27
CA GLN A 17 2.45 -8.39 1.43
C GLN A 17 1.36 -8.70 0.39
N LEU A 18 1.73 -9.16 -0.81
CA LEU A 18 0.77 -9.57 -1.84
C LEU A 18 0.03 -10.84 -1.43
N ILE A 19 0.69 -11.79 -0.74
CA ILE A 19 0.04 -12.98 -0.18
C ILE A 19 -1.07 -12.53 0.78
N ALA A 20 -0.75 -11.67 1.74
CA ALA A 20 -1.71 -11.15 2.70
C ALA A 20 -2.88 -10.43 2.00
N ARG A 21 -2.58 -9.58 1.04
CA ARG A 21 -3.59 -8.85 0.27
C ARG A 21 -4.55 -9.81 -0.46
N ARG A 22 -4.03 -10.85 -1.14
CA ARG A 22 -4.87 -11.84 -1.84
C ARG A 22 -5.77 -12.62 -0.89
N ILE A 23 -5.29 -12.96 0.31
CA ILE A 23 -6.10 -13.62 1.34
C ILE A 23 -7.21 -12.69 1.84
N ARG A 24 -6.91 -11.40 2.06
CA ARG A 24 -7.89 -10.38 2.46
C ARG A 24 -8.94 -10.12 1.37
N GLU A 25 -8.56 -10.17 0.09
CA GLU A 25 -9.51 -10.12 -1.04
C GLU A 25 -10.52 -11.28 -1.03
N ALA A 26 -10.18 -12.42 -0.41
CA ALA A 26 -11.10 -13.54 -0.14
C ALA A 26 -11.94 -13.33 1.16
N HIS A 27 -11.90 -12.14 1.75
CA HIS A 27 -12.56 -11.78 3.00
C HIS A 27 -12.15 -12.63 4.21
N VAL A 28 -10.92 -13.13 4.21
CA VAL A 28 -10.34 -13.89 5.33
C VAL A 28 -9.28 -13.06 6.03
N TYR A 29 -9.34 -12.99 7.36
CA TYR A 29 -8.33 -12.28 8.14
C TYR A 29 -6.98 -12.99 8.10
N CYS A 30 -5.89 -12.25 7.96
CA CYS A 30 -4.54 -12.79 8.02
C CYS A 30 -3.56 -11.79 8.65
N GLU A 31 -2.48 -12.31 9.23
CA GLU A 31 -1.39 -11.52 9.78
C GLU A 31 -0.05 -12.02 9.23
N VAL A 32 0.86 -11.08 8.99
CA VAL A 32 2.24 -11.35 8.57
C VAL A 32 3.16 -11.21 9.78
N HIS A 33 3.89 -12.27 10.07
CA HIS A 33 4.89 -12.29 11.14
C HIS A 33 6.22 -12.82 10.60
N SER A 34 7.33 -12.46 11.26
CA SER A 34 8.65 -12.97 10.90
C SER A 34 8.73 -14.50 11.07
N CYS A 35 9.49 -15.17 10.23
CA CYS A 35 9.69 -16.61 10.28
C CYS A 35 10.37 -17.12 11.58
N ASP A 36 10.97 -16.24 12.37
CA ASP A 36 11.65 -16.53 13.64
C ASP A 36 10.74 -16.48 14.88
N VAL A 37 9.41 -16.39 14.69
CA VAL A 37 8.47 -16.47 15.82
C VAL A 37 8.60 -17.80 16.56
N SER A 38 8.32 -17.78 17.87
CA SER A 38 8.42 -18.98 18.69
C SER A 38 7.28 -19.97 18.43
N ASP A 39 7.53 -21.26 18.70
CA ASP A 39 6.49 -22.29 18.68
C ASP A 39 5.32 -21.94 19.61
N GLY A 40 5.61 -21.31 20.76
CA GLY A 40 4.59 -20.82 21.70
C GLY A 40 3.67 -19.79 21.09
N PHE A 41 4.23 -18.84 20.33
CA PHE A 41 3.45 -17.83 19.62
C PHE A 41 2.47 -18.47 18.63
N ILE A 42 2.94 -19.44 17.81
CA ILE A 42 2.08 -20.11 16.82
C ILE A 42 0.90 -20.83 17.48
N LYS A 43 1.16 -21.52 18.61
CA LYS A 43 0.14 -22.22 19.39
C LYS A 43 -0.87 -21.26 20.02
N GLU A 44 -0.43 -20.09 20.50
CA GLU A 44 -1.28 -19.06 21.06
C GLU A 44 -2.08 -18.32 19.97
N PHE A 45 -1.48 -18.10 18.81
CA PHE A 45 -2.13 -17.47 17.66
C PHE A 45 -3.33 -18.27 17.15
N LYS A 46 -3.31 -19.62 17.28
CA LYS A 46 -4.37 -20.54 16.84
C LYS A 46 -4.80 -20.29 15.40
N PRO A 47 -3.90 -20.41 14.41
CA PRO A 47 -4.23 -20.19 13.01
C PRO A 47 -5.18 -21.26 12.50
N SER A 48 -6.08 -20.92 11.57
CA SER A 48 -6.86 -21.86 10.77
C SER A 48 -6.04 -22.45 9.60
N GLY A 49 -4.95 -21.81 9.24
CA GLY A 49 -3.97 -22.25 8.24
C GLY A 49 -2.71 -21.38 8.29
N ILE A 50 -1.62 -21.89 7.73
CA ILE A 50 -0.33 -21.20 7.71
C ILE A 50 0.17 -21.11 6.27
N VAL A 51 0.72 -19.93 5.90
CA VAL A 51 1.42 -19.72 4.62
C VAL A 51 2.88 -19.39 4.89
N LEU A 52 3.79 -20.08 4.22
CA LEU A 52 5.22 -19.82 4.25
C LEU A 52 5.60 -19.07 2.97
N SER A 53 6.14 -17.87 3.09
CA SER A 53 6.47 -17.00 1.96
C SER A 53 7.73 -17.43 1.21
N GLY A 54 8.01 -16.74 0.11
CA GLY A 54 9.29 -16.82 -0.57
C GLY A 54 10.44 -16.18 0.21
N SER A 55 11.65 -16.36 -0.28
CA SER A 55 12.89 -15.71 0.19
C SER A 55 13.89 -15.58 -0.96
N HIS A 56 14.87 -14.70 -0.78
CA HIS A 56 16.07 -14.64 -1.64
C HIS A 56 17.18 -15.59 -1.20
N MET A 57 17.00 -16.28 -0.07
CA MET A 57 17.95 -17.23 0.49
C MET A 57 17.84 -18.59 -0.18
N SER A 58 18.89 -19.41 -0.03
CA SER A 58 18.94 -20.80 -0.50
C SER A 58 18.62 -21.79 0.61
N ALA A 59 17.57 -22.58 0.43
CA ALA A 59 17.10 -23.49 1.48
C ALA A 59 18.03 -24.67 1.79
N TYR A 60 18.99 -24.99 0.93
CA TYR A 60 20.01 -26.03 1.19
C TYR A 60 21.18 -25.56 2.08
N GLU A 61 21.29 -24.25 2.32
CA GLU A 61 22.34 -23.73 3.21
C GLU A 61 21.93 -23.87 4.69
N GLU A 62 22.84 -24.39 5.54
CA GLU A 62 22.55 -24.65 6.96
C GLU A 62 22.23 -23.37 7.77
N SER A 63 22.76 -22.23 7.33
CA SER A 63 22.61 -20.94 8.03
C SER A 63 21.33 -20.17 7.69
N THR A 64 20.42 -20.74 6.89
CA THR A 64 19.22 -20.05 6.44
C THR A 64 18.03 -20.23 7.38
N ASP A 65 17.13 -19.28 7.35
CA ASP A 65 15.91 -19.29 8.18
C ASP A 65 15.04 -20.53 7.87
N ARG A 66 14.50 -21.13 8.92
CA ARG A 66 13.60 -22.29 8.84
C ARG A 66 12.27 -21.97 9.51
N ALA A 67 11.23 -22.70 9.10
CA ALA A 67 9.96 -22.60 9.77
C ALA A 67 10.04 -23.20 11.20
N PRO A 68 9.39 -22.58 12.20
CA PRO A 68 9.25 -23.17 13.53
C PRO A 68 8.63 -24.57 13.47
N LYS A 69 9.03 -25.48 14.35
CA LYS A 69 8.53 -26.87 14.37
C LYS A 69 7.01 -26.94 14.53
N ALA A 70 6.44 -26.04 15.33
CA ALA A 70 5.00 -25.95 15.55
C ALA A 70 4.21 -25.83 14.25
N VAL A 71 4.75 -25.23 13.17
CA VAL A 71 4.08 -25.15 11.86
C VAL A 71 3.64 -26.52 11.36
N PHE A 72 4.45 -27.56 11.57
CA PHE A 72 4.19 -28.90 11.10
C PHE A 72 3.50 -29.80 12.14
N GLU A 73 3.37 -29.34 13.38
CA GLU A 73 2.89 -30.15 14.51
C GLU A 73 1.48 -29.77 14.99
N ILE A 74 1.00 -28.55 14.74
CA ILE A 74 -0.30 -28.08 15.27
C ILE A 74 -1.51 -28.60 14.50
N GLY A 75 -1.32 -29.32 13.39
CA GLY A 75 -2.39 -30.02 12.67
C GLY A 75 -3.29 -29.12 11.83
N VAL A 76 -2.82 -27.95 11.41
CA VAL A 76 -3.55 -27.06 10.47
C VAL A 76 -2.95 -27.14 9.07
N PRO A 77 -3.72 -26.81 8.01
CA PRO A 77 -3.19 -26.78 6.66
C PRO A 77 -2.02 -25.79 6.49
N VAL A 78 -1.03 -26.17 5.70
CA VAL A 78 0.16 -25.36 5.40
C VAL A 78 0.32 -25.20 3.88
N LEU A 79 0.57 -23.97 3.42
CA LEU A 79 0.93 -23.67 2.03
C LEU A 79 2.34 -23.06 1.99
N GLY A 80 3.29 -23.72 1.32
CA GLY A 80 4.62 -23.17 1.04
C GLY A 80 4.70 -22.58 -0.36
N ILE A 81 5.21 -21.36 -0.48
CA ILE A 81 5.38 -20.63 -1.75
C ILE A 81 6.87 -20.40 -1.98
N CYS A 82 7.40 -20.86 -3.12
CA CYS A 82 8.80 -20.70 -3.52
C CYS A 82 9.78 -21.21 -2.44
N TYR A 83 10.45 -20.34 -1.70
CA TYR A 83 11.30 -20.74 -0.57
C TYR A 83 10.51 -21.51 0.50
N GLY A 84 9.24 -21.14 0.74
CA GLY A 84 8.37 -21.88 1.65
C GLY A 84 8.16 -23.34 1.24
N MET A 85 8.10 -23.63 -0.07
CA MET A 85 8.10 -25.01 -0.57
C MET A 85 9.42 -25.71 -0.27
N GLN A 86 10.53 -25.02 -0.50
CA GLN A 86 11.88 -25.58 -0.31
C GLN A 86 12.17 -25.87 1.17
N THR A 87 11.76 -24.97 2.08
CA THR A 87 11.92 -25.19 3.51
C THR A 87 11.05 -26.34 4.03
N ILE A 88 9.84 -26.53 3.48
CA ILE A 88 9.01 -27.70 3.76
C ILE A 88 9.75 -28.98 3.32
N ALA A 89 10.32 -28.97 2.11
CA ALA A 89 11.03 -30.14 1.60
C ALA A 89 12.22 -30.51 2.51
N GLU A 90 13.10 -29.57 2.81
CA GLU A 90 14.28 -29.80 3.65
C GLU A 90 13.90 -30.25 5.08
N GLN A 91 12.94 -29.60 5.72
CA GLN A 91 12.59 -29.90 7.10
C GLN A 91 11.83 -31.22 7.29
N LEU A 92 11.17 -31.70 6.23
CA LEU A 92 10.39 -32.96 6.28
C LEU A 92 11.09 -34.15 5.62
N GLY A 93 12.37 -34.03 5.26
CA GLY A 93 13.20 -35.13 4.77
C GLY A 93 13.22 -35.31 3.25
N GLY A 94 12.90 -34.26 2.51
CA GLY A 94 13.17 -34.15 1.07
C GLY A 94 14.56 -33.55 0.83
N LYS A 95 14.80 -33.07 -0.40
CA LYS A 95 16.07 -32.48 -0.80
C LYS A 95 15.87 -31.28 -1.73
N VAL A 96 16.65 -30.22 -1.49
CA VAL A 96 16.75 -29.05 -2.34
C VAL A 96 18.16 -28.90 -2.89
N GLU A 97 18.29 -28.59 -4.15
CA GLU A 97 19.59 -28.39 -4.80
C GLU A 97 19.58 -27.14 -5.67
N SER A 98 20.73 -26.54 -5.88
CA SER A 98 20.89 -25.45 -6.83
C SER A 98 20.59 -25.95 -8.26
N GLY A 99 19.69 -25.28 -8.94
CA GLY A 99 19.33 -25.62 -10.31
C GLY A 99 20.45 -25.26 -11.28
N ALA A 100 20.77 -26.16 -12.20
CA ALA A 100 21.68 -25.86 -13.32
C ALA A 100 21.13 -24.75 -14.24
N GLN A 101 19.83 -24.57 -14.24
CA GLN A 101 19.09 -23.51 -14.94
C GLN A 101 18.22 -22.77 -13.93
N ARG A 102 18.24 -21.45 -13.99
CA ARG A 102 17.38 -20.56 -13.21
C ARG A 102 16.10 -20.31 -13.99
N GLU A 103 14.97 -20.20 -13.29
CA GLU A 103 13.68 -19.88 -13.90
C GLU A 103 13.18 -18.54 -13.35
N PHE A 104 13.17 -17.53 -14.20
CA PHE A 104 12.63 -16.20 -13.90
C PHE A 104 11.65 -15.79 -14.99
N GLY A 105 10.41 -15.46 -14.59
CA GLY A 105 9.39 -14.99 -15.51
C GLY A 105 8.28 -16.00 -15.75
N TYR A 106 7.65 -15.86 -16.92
CA TYR A 106 6.53 -16.68 -17.34
C TYR A 106 6.91 -18.15 -17.53
N ALA A 107 6.08 -19.06 -17.02
CA ALA A 107 6.19 -20.49 -17.25
C ALA A 107 4.79 -21.15 -17.35
N GLU A 108 4.73 -22.28 -18.05
CA GLU A 108 3.54 -23.11 -18.12
C GLU A 108 3.78 -24.36 -17.27
N VAL A 109 2.98 -24.49 -16.23
CA VAL A 109 3.06 -25.62 -15.28
C VAL A 109 1.97 -26.61 -15.58
N ARG A 110 2.37 -27.87 -15.84
CA ARG A 110 1.43 -28.98 -16.03
C ARG A 110 0.88 -29.43 -14.68
N GLU A 111 -0.44 -29.47 -14.56
CA GLU A 111 -1.16 -30.01 -13.41
C GLU A 111 -1.31 -31.53 -13.52
N HIS A 112 -1.21 -32.25 -12.38
CA HIS A 112 -1.37 -33.70 -12.29
C HIS A 112 -2.73 -34.17 -11.71
N GLY A 113 -3.68 -33.27 -11.46
CA GLY A 113 -5.11 -33.49 -11.33
C GLY A 113 -5.63 -34.21 -10.08
N HIS A 114 -4.82 -34.40 -9.02
CA HIS A 114 -5.23 -35.23 -7.87
C HIS A 114 -5.22 -34.50 -6.52
N THR A 115 -5.00 -33.18 -6.51
CA THR A 115 -4.96 -32.41 -5.26
C THR A 115 -6.16 -31.47 -5.14
N LYS A 116 -6.60 -31.22 -3.89
CA LYS A 116 -7.67 -30.27 -3.61
C LYS A 116 -7.29 -28.84 -3.99
N LEU A 117 -6.01 -28.47 -3.86
CA LEU A 117 -5.54 -27.11 -4.11
C LEU A 117 -5.72 -26.66 -5.57
N LEU A 118 -5.41 -27.54 -6.54
CA LEU A 118 -5.47 -27.21 -7.96
C LEU A 118 -6.69 -27.81 -8.68
N LYS A 119 -7.57 -28.51 -7.97
CA LYS A 119 -8.74 -29.15 -8.57
C LYS A 119 -9.62 -28.15 -9.32
N ASN A 120 -9.79 -28.38 -10.63
CA ASN A 120 -10.55 -27.54 -11.54
C ASN A 120 -9.99 -26.11 -11.72
N ILE A 121 -8.70 -25.91 -11.46
CA ILE A 121 -8.02 -24.64 -11.67
C ILE A 121 -6.99 -24.86 -12.77
N SER A 122 -7.28 -24.38 -13.99
CA SER A 122 -6.35 -24.40 -15.12
C SER A 122 -6.60 -23.22 -16.03
N ASP A 123 -5.58 -22.78 -16.76
CA ASP A 123 -5.71 -21.73 -17.77
C ASP A 123 -6.08 -22.31 -19.13
N PHE A 124 -5.55 -23.48 -19.45
CA PHE A 124 -5.87 -24.20 -20.68
C PHE A 124 -5.61 -25.70 -20.56
N THR A 125 -6.15 -26.43 -21.52
CA THR A 125 -5.91 -27.87 -21.70
C THR A 125 -5.31 -28.12 -23.07
N ASP A 126 -4.25 -28.93 -23.13
CA ASP A 126 -3.59 -29.26 -24.38
C ASP A 126 -4.38 -30.30 -25.20
N LYS A 127 -3.86 -30.64 -26.39
CA LYS A 127 -4.47 -31.61 -27.30
C LYS A 127 -4.57 -33.04 -26.73
N ASP A 128 -3.73 -33.33 -25.75
CA ASP A 128 -3.71 -34.64 -25.05
C ASP A 128 -4.57 -34.64 -23.79
N GLY A 129 -5.35 -33.58 -23.53
CA GLY A 129 -6.22 -33.46 -22.39
C GLY A 129 -5.50 -33.12 -21.08
N LYS A 130 -4.27 -32.65 -21.14
CA LYS A 130 -3.47 -32.24 -19.96
C LYS A 130 -3.75 -30.79 -19.64
N SER A 131 -3.99 -30.49 -18.35
CA SER A 131 -4.25 -29.14 -17.84
C SER A 131 -2.97 -28.41 -17.50
N TYR A 132 -2.94 -27.10 -17.77
CA TYR A 132 -1.80 -26.22 -17.54
C TYR A 132 -2.22 -24.93 -16.85
N LEU A 133 -1.30 -24.39 -16.05
CA LEU A 133 -1.36 -23.09 -15.42
C LEU A 133 -0.29 -22.18 -15.98
N LYS A 134 -0.64 -20.93 -16.27
CA LYS A 134 0.30 -19.86 -16.60
C LYS A 134 0.73 -19.18 -15.31
N VAL A 135 1.99 -19.30 -14.99
CA VAL A 135 2.52 -18.88 -13.69
C VAL A 135 3.77 -18.01 -13.82
N TRP A 136 4.12 -17.36 -12.73
CA TRP A 136 5.36 -16.61 -12.59
C TRP A 136 6.34 -17.39 -11.72
N MET A 137 7.50 -17.71 -12.28
CA MET A 137 8.62 -18.35 -11.60
C MET A 137 9.65 -17.28 -11.20
N SER A 138 10.32 -17.50 -10.06
CA SER A 138 11.40 -16.64 -9.58
C SER A 138 12.30 -17.44 -8.64
N HIS A 139 13.06 -18.40 -9.21
CA HIS A 139 13.93 -19.28 -8.41
C HIS A 139 15.19 -19.74 -9.14
N GLY A 140 16.26 -19.97 -8.34
CA GLY A 140 17.49 -20.63 -8.78
C GLY A 140 17.62 -22.05 -8.22
N ASP A 141 17.02 -22.31 -7.07
CA ASP A 141 17.02 -23.59 -6.38
C ASP A 141 15.71 -24.32 -6.58
N LYS A 142 15.72 -25.64 -6.53
CA LYS A 142 14.53 -26.47 -6.74
C LYS A 142 14.55 -27.71 -5.85
N VAL A 143 13.38 -28.20 -5.52
CA VAL A 143 13.21 -29.49 -4.86
C VAL A 143 13.55 -30.58 -5.86
N THR A 144 14.49 -31.49 -5.48
CA THR A 144 14.90 -32.65 -6.29
C THR A 144 14.36 -33.95 -5.75
N GLU A 145 14.09 -34.03 -4.45
CA GLU A 145 13.45 -35.18 -3.81
C GLU A 145 12.30 -34.71 -2.91
N MET A 146 11.11 -35.26 -3.10
CA MET A 146 9.95 -34.95 -2.25
C MET A 146 10.08 -35.61 -0.88
N PRO A 147 9.61 -34.96 0.19
CA PRO A 147 9.55 -35.59 1.51
C PRO A 147 8.61 -36.82 1.50
N PRO A 148 8.79 -37.75 2.46
CA PRO A 148 7.87 -38.87 2.63
C PRO A 148 6.43 -38.41 2.82
N GLY A 149 5.50 -39.08 2.10
CA GLY A 149 4.07 -38.77 2.12
C GLY A 149 3.61 -37.78 1.06
N PHE A 150 4.52 -36.97 0.51
CA PHE A 150 4.17 -36.02 -0.56
C PHE A 150 4.02 -36.71 -1.92
N LYS A 151 3.12 -36.15 -2.72
CA LYS A 151 2.89 -36.55 -4.12
C LYS A 151 3.07 -35.35 -5.03
N LEU A 152 3.54 -35.61 -6.25
CA LEU A 152 3.72 -34.58 -7.27
C LEU A 152 2.38 -33.94 -7.61
N MET A 153 2.29 -32.62 -7.49
CA MET A 153 1.09 -31.83 -7.78
C MET A 153 1.16 -31.17 -9.15
N CYS A 154 2.31 -30.60 -9.49
CA CYS A 154 2.52 -29.99 -10.80
C CYS A 154 4.01 -29.97 -11.18
N SER A 155 4.30 -29.83 -12.49
CA SER A 155 5.65 -29.92 -13.04
C SER A 155 5.87 -29.03 -14.27
N THR A 156 7.13 -28.64 -14.53
CA THR A 156 7.61 -28.12 -15.81
C THR A 156 8.73 -29.00 -16.34
N PRO A 157 9.13 -28.89 -17.61
CA PRO A 157 10.30 -29.61 -18.13
C PRO A 157 11.60 -29.29 -17.38
N THR A 158 11.75 -28.09 -16.87
CA THR A 158 12.96 -27.59 -16.19
C THR A 158 12.84 -27.65 -14.65
N CYS A 159 11.63 -27.72 -14.11
CA CYS A 159 11.33 -27.95 -12.70
C CYS A 159 10.37 -29.17 -12.55
N PRO A 160 10.90 -30.39 -12.49
CA PRO A 160 10.08 -31.61 -12.42
C PRO A 160 9.17 -31.68 -11.18
N ILE A 161 9.55 -31.00 -10.09
CA ILE A 161 8.73 -30.84 -8.88
C ILE A 161 8.44 -29.35 -8.72
N ALA A 162 7.50 -28.83 -9.52
CA ALA A 162 7.05 -27.44 -9.43
C ALA A 162 5.93 -27.26 -8.37
N GLY A 163 5.39 -28.35 -7.86
CA GLY A 163 4.46 -28.39 -6.75
C GLY A 163 4.29 -29.79 -6.20
N MET A 164 4.09 -29.88 -4.91
CA MET A 164 3.91 -31.12 -4.17
C MET A 164 2.87 -30.96 -3.06
N ALA A 165 2.20 -32.05 -2.69
CA ALA A 165 1.20 -32.02 -1.63
C ALA A 165 1.21 -33.33 -0.82
N ASP A 166 0.95 -33.20 0.48
CA ASP A 166 0.51 -34.26 1.37
C ASP A 166 -0.92 -33.96 1.85
N GLU A 167 -1.87 -34.57 1.18
CA GLU A 167 -3.30 -34.38 1.42
C GLU A 167 -3.75 -34.88 2.81
N GLU A 168 -3.05 -35.85 3.39
CA GLU A 168 -3.38 -36.42 4.71
C GLU A 168 -3.04 -35.42 5.82
N ARG A 169 -1.88 -34.77 5.73
CA ARG A 169 -1.45 -33.73 6.68
C ARG A 169 -1.97 -32.35 6.33
N GLY A 170 -2.51 -32.16 5.12
CA GLY A 170 -2.98 -30.87 4.61
C GLY A 170 -1.83 -29.93 4.22
N PHE A 171 -0.70 -30.48 3.78
CA PHE A 171 0.48 -29.70 3.38
C PHE A 171 0.54 -29.57 1.85
N TYR A 172 0.64 -28.33 1.39
CA TYR A 172 0.70 -27.97 -0.03
C TYR A 172 1.91 -27.08 -0.27
N ALA A 173 2.54 -27.22 -1.41
CA ALA A 173 3.69 -26.40 -1.73
C ALA A 173 3.82 -26.17 -3.24
N VAL A 174 4.10 -24.94 -3.65
CA VAL A 174 4.29 -24.53 -5.04
C VAL A 174 5.58 -23.75 -5.20
N GLN A 175 6.31 -23.98 -6.30
CA GLN A 175 7.56 -23.28 -6.60
C GLN A 175 7.29 -21.90 -7.22
N PHE A 176 6.17 -21.72 -7.90
CA PHE A 176 5.75 -20.46 -8.49
C PHE A 176 5.05 -19.54 -7.47
N HIS A 177 4.82 -18.30 -7.87
CA HIS A 177 4.22 -17.25 -7.05
C HIS A 177 2.74 -17.05 -7.40
N PRO A 178 1.78 -17.63 -6.65
CA PRO A 178 0.34 -17.44 -6.89
C PRO A 178 -0.14 -16.01 -6.51
N GLU A 179 0.61 -15.29 -5.68
CA GLU A 179 0.25 -13.96 -5.18
C GLU A 179 0.41 -12.85 -6.20
N VAL A 180 1.26 -13.05 -7.23
CA VAL A 180 1.54 -12.01 -8.23
C VAL A 180 0.53 -12.01 -9.36
N THR A 181 0.31 -10.86 -9.99
CA THR A 181 -0.68 -10.69 -11.07
C THR A 181 -0.36 -11.48 -12.35
N HIS A 182 0.90 -11.87 -12.53
CA HIS A 182 1.35 -12.67 -13.68
C HIS A 182 0.99 -14.16 -13.59
N THR A 183 0.57 -14.64 -12.42
CA THR A 183 -0.05 -15.96 -12.26
C THR A 183 -1.55 -15.80 -12.42
N GLU A 184 -2.08 -16.11 -13.62
CA GLU A 184 -3.46 -15.79 -13.99
C GLU A 184 -4.48 -16.38 -13.02
N LYS A 185 -4.30 -17.62 -12.58
CA LYS A 185 -5.16 -18.34 -11.62
C LYS A 185 -4.69 -18.26 -10.16
N GLY A 186 -3.73 -17.41 -9.87
CA GLY A 186 -3.14 -17.30 -8.52
C GLY A 186 -4.15 -16.96 -7.43
N ARG A 187 -5.09 -16.06 -7.73
CA ARG A 187 -6.19 -15.72 -6.81
C ARG A 187 -7.05 -16.95 -6.48
N GLU A 188 -7.46 -17.71 -7.48
CA GLU A 188 -8.29 -18.90 -7.30
C GLU A 188 -7.59 -19.99 -6.46
N ILE A 189 -6.25 -20.11 -6.61
CA ILE A 189 -5.42 -21.03 -5.82
C ILE A 189 -5.43 -20.62 -4.34
N LEU A 190 -5.19 -19.34 -4.05
CA LEU A 190 -5.17 -18.84 -2.67
C LEU A 190 -6.57 -18.87 -2.03
N GLU A 191 -7.63 -18.51 -2.77
CA GLU A 191 -9.01 -18.64 -2.30
C GLU A 191 -9.34 -20.11 -1.98
N THR A 192 -8.92 -21.05 -2.83
CA THR A 192 -9.13 -22.49 -2.58
C THR A 192 -8.40 -22.94 -1.32
N PHE A 193 -7.18 -22.48 -1.09
CA PHE A 193 -6.46 -22.80 0.13
C PHE A 193 -7.19 -22.28 1.37
N VAL A 194 -7.53 -20.99 1.42
CA VAL A 194 -8.10 -20.40 2.65
C VAL A 194 -9.56 -20.80 2.89
N LEU A 195 -10.39 -20.87 1.84
CA LEU A 195 -11.82 -21.10 1.99
C LEU A 195 -12.19 -22.60 2.00
N LYS A 196 -11.55 -23.42 1.13
CA LYS A 196 -11.93 -24.83 0.97
C LYS A 196 -11.05 -25.78 1.79
N ILE A 197 -9.75 -25.50 1.90
CA ILE A 197 -8.81 -26.35 2.62
C ILE A 197 -8.73 -25.95 4.09
N CYS A 198 -8.45 -24.70 4.39
CA CYS A 198 -8.44 -24.17 5.76
C CYS A 198 -9.85 -24.01 6.34
N LYS A 199 -10.89 -23.96 5.49
CA LYS A 199 -12.30 -23.75 5.86
C LYS A 199 -12.52 -22.49 6.68
N ALA A 200 -11.72 -21.45 6.44
CA ALA A 200 -11.83 -20.18 7.12
C ALA A 200 -13.13 -19.46 6.67
N ASN A 201 -13.80 -18.81 7.62
CA ASN A 201 -15.00 -18.03 7.33
C ASN A 201 -14.64 -16.71 6.65
N PRO A 202 -15.31 -16.34 5.55
CA PRO A 202 -15.08 -15.06 4.86
C PRO A 202 -15.87 -13.93 5.55
N ASP A 203 -15.58 -13.67 6.82
CA ASP A 203 -16.29 -12.70 7.66
C ASP A 203 -15.54 -11.38 7.85
N TRP A 204 -14.33 -11.27 7.28
CA TRP A 204 -13.55 -10.05 7.28
C TRP A 204 -14.09 -9.07 6.23
N VAL A 205 -15.16 -8.35 6.59
CA VAL A 205 -15.81 -7.32 5.77
C VAL A 205 -15.86 -6.00 6.50
N MET A 206 -15.70 -4.89 5.78
CA MET A 206 -15.52 -3.56 6.40
C MET A 206 -16.73 -3.08 7.21
N GLY A 207 -17.94 -3.54 6.89
CA GLY A 207 -19.12 -3.27 7.72
C GLY A 207 -19.02 -3.85 9.12
N ASN A 208 -18.58 -5.08 9.26
CA ASN A 208 -18.36 -5.75 10.56
C ASN A 208 -17.20 -5.10 11.30
N PHE A 209 -16.08 -4.87 10.60
CA PHE A 209 -14.92 -4.19 11.14
C PHE A 209 -15.29 -2.82 11.74
N ALA A 210 -16.09 -2.01 11.04
CA ALA A 210 -16.51 -0.69 11.52
C ALA A 210 -17.23 -0.76 12.87
N GLN A 211 -18.12 -1.74 13.05
CA GLN A 211 -18.86 -1.92 14.31
C GLN A 211 -17.93 -2.33 15.47
N GLU A 212 -17.07 -3.32 15.23
CA GLU A 212 -16.11 -3.80 16.22
C GLU A 212 -15.10 -2.71 16.62
N ALA A 213 -14.58 -1.97 15.62
CA ALA A 213 -13.66 -0.87 15.86
C ALA A 213 -14.30 0.26 16.67
N VAL A 214 -15.56 0.61 16.41
CA VAL A 214 -16.32 1.60 17.19
C VAL A 214 -16.42 1.18 18.66
N GLU A 215 -16.76 -0.08 18.93
CA GLU A 215 -16.86 -0.58 20.31
C GLU A 215 -15.50 -0.60 21.01
N LYS A 216 -14.45 -1.05 20.30
CA LYS A 216 -13.08 -1.08 20.78
C LYS A 216 -12.57 0.33 21.13
N ILE A 217 -12.81 1.32 20.25
CA ILE A 217 -12.43 2.71 20.49
C ILE A 217 -13.16 3.27 21.71
N ARG A 218 -14.48 3.06 21.83
CA ARG A 218 -15.27 3.52 22.98
C ARG A 218 -14.73 2.97 24.29
N HIS A 219 -14.42 1.68 24.33
CA HIS A 219 -13.88 1.03 25.52
C HIS A 219 -12.48 1.54 25.85
N GLN A 220 -11.63 1.73 24.84
CA GLN A 220 -10.23 2.14 25.02
C GLN A 220 -10.12 3.60 25.46
N VAL A 221 -10.89 4.49 24.85
CA VAL A 221 -10.85 5.94 25.10
C VAL A 221 -11.64 6.30 26.36
N GLY A 222 -12.76 5.66 26.59
CA GLY A 222 -13.64 5.95 27.73
C GLY A 222 -14.15 7.39 27.68
N LYS A 223 -13.79 8.20 28.70
CA LYS A 223 -14.18 9.61 28.82
C LYS A 223 -13.09 10.59 28.41
N ASP A 224 -11.93 10.09 28.00
CA ASP A 224 -10.79 10.92 27.58
C ASP A 224 -11.08 11.62 26.24
N GLU A 225 -10.33 12.69 25.95
CA GLU A 225 -10.37 13.37 24.66
C GLU A 225 -9.25 12.85 23.74
N VAL A 226 -9.54 12.88 22.44
CA VAL A 226 -8.64 12.44 21.37
C VAL A 226 -8.33 13.62 20.47
N ILE A 227 -7.06 13.77 20.09
CA ILE A 227 -6.63 14.71 19.06
C ILE A 227 -6.13 13.94 17.82
N LEU A 228 -6.46 14.45 16.65
CA LEU A 228 -6.07 13.89 15.36
C LEU A 228 -5.53 14.98 14.44
N GLY A 229 -4.35 14.77 13.87
CA GLY A 229 -3.86 15.56 12.74
C GLY A 229 -4.59 15.13 11.45
N LEU A 230 -5.47 15.96 10.94
CA LEU A 230 -6.20 15.71 9.71
C LEU A 230 -5.40 16.27 8.53
N SER A 231 -4.73 15.40 7.77
CA SER A 231 -3.92 15.81 6.61
C SER A 231 -4.74 16.04 5.34
N GLY A 232 -6.05 15.74 5.38
CA GLY A 232 -6.89 15.62 4.18
C GLY A 232 -6.61 14.38 3.34
N GLY A 233 -5.65 13.52 3.69
CA GLY A 233 -5.41 12.21 3.08
C GLY A 233 -6.49 11.19 3.44
N VAL A 234 -6.62 10.13 2.63
CA VAL A 234 -7.65 9.10 2.84
C VAL A 234 -7.57 8.49 4.24
N ASP A 235 -6.36 8.13 4.70
CA ASP A 235 -6.19 7.42 5.98
C ASP A 235 -6.57 8.29 7.17
N SER A 236 -6.11 9.54 7.22
CA SER A 236 -6.51 10.48 8.28
C SER A 236 -8.00 10.79 8.24
N SER A 237 -8.59 10.86 7.05
CA SER A 237 -10.02 11.12 6.85
C SER A 237 -10.89 9.97 7.36
N VAL A 238 -10.52 8.73 7.02
CA VAL A 238 -11.22 7.52 7.49
C VAL A 238 -11.03 7.33 9.00
N THR A 239 -9.81 7.60 9.52
CA THR A 239 -9.54 7.61 10.96
C THR A 239 -10.45 8.59 11.69
N ALA A 240 -10.57 9.83 11.19
CA ALA A 240 -11.45 10.86 11.75
C ALA A 240 -12.92 10.39 11.77
N ALA A 241 -13.42 9.89 10.65
CA ALA A 241 -14.81 9.43 10.53
C ALA A 241 -15.11 8.26 11.47
N LEU A 242 -14.20 7.29 11.58
CA LEU A 242 -14.36 6.14 12.46
C LEU A 242 -14.36 6.51 13.94
N ILE A 243 -13.41 7.34 14.36
CA ILE A 243 -13.31 7.80 15.75
C ILE A 243 -14.49 8.70 16.10
N HIS A 244 -14.89 9.62 15.22
CA HIS A 244 -16.06 10.47 15.44
C HIS A 244 -17.34 9.64 15.60
N ARG A 245 -17.52 8.61 14.79
CA ARG A 245 -18.66 7.67 14.94
C ARG A 245 -18.64 6.95 16.30
N ALA A 246 -17.45 6.70 16.84
CA ALA A 246 -17.31 6.03 18.14
C ALA A 246 -17.55 6.95 19.32
N ILE A 247 -16.96 8.13 19.36
CA ILE A 247 -16.87 9.00 20.54
C ILE A 247 -17.36 10.44 20.32
N GLY A 248 -17.82 10.79 19.10
CA GLY A 248 -18.40 12.10 18.81
C GLY A 248 -17.49 13.27 19.17
N ASP A 249 -18.00 14.18 19.98
CA ASP A 249 -17.33 15.43 20.36
C ASP A 249 -16.07 15.29 21.24
N GLN A 250 -15.73 14.08 21.68
CA GLN A 250 -14.44 13.82 22.36
C GLN A 250 -13.26 13.86 21.35
N LEU A 251 -13.53 13.80 20.03
CA LEU A 251 -12.52 13.95 18.99
C LEU A 251 -12.38 15.42 18.59
N THR A 252 -11.14 15.92 18.61
CA THR A 252 -10.76 17.20 18.00
C THR A 252 -9.79 16.95 16.85
N CYS A 253 -10.16 17.37 15.65
CA CYS A 253 -9.30 17.30 14.46
C CYS A 253 -8.57 18.63 14.27
N VAL A 254 -7.29 18.56 13.93
CA VAL A 254 -6.47 19.73 13.59
C VAL A 254 -6.01 19.60 12.13
N PHE A 255 -6.41 20.56 11.31
CA PHE A 255 -5.99 20.67 9.92
C PHE A 255 -5.06 21.88 9.76
N VAL A 256 -3.85 21.65 9.24
CA VAL A 256 -2.84 22.68 9.05
C VAL A 256 -2.77 23.07 7.58
N ASP A 257 -3.09 24.32 7.28
CA ASP A 257 -2.83 24.92 5.97
C ASP A 257 -1.38 25.42 5.94
N ASN A 258 -0.56 24.75 5.16
CA ASN A 258 0.86 25.06 4.98
C ASN A 258 1.13 25.97 3.76
N GLY A 259 0.09 26.45 3.08
CA GLY A 259 0.21 27.22 1.85
C GLY A 259 0.60 26.41 0.60
N LEU A 260 0.75 25.07 0.73
CA LEU A 260 1.14 24.15 -0.34
C LEU A 260 0.06 23.12 -0.64
N LEU A 261 -1.17 23.41 -0.27
CA LEU A 261 -2.35 22.59 -0.53
C LEU A 261 -2.82 22.72 -2.00
N ARG A 262 -3.63 21.77 -2.45
CA ARG A 262 -4.35 21.87 -3.72
C ARG A 262 -5.38 23.00 -3.71
N LEU A 263 -5.84 23.37 -4.89
CA LEU A 263 -6.90 24.39 -5.03
C LEU A 263 -8.14 23.98 -4.25
N HIS A 264 -8.63 24.89 -3.40
CA HIS A 264 -9.82 24.71 -2.55
C HIS A 264 -9.77 23.52 -1.55
N GLU A 265 -8.61 22.91 -1.31
CA GLU A 265 -8.51 21.76 -0.41
C GLU A 265 -8.88 22.12 1.04
N ARG A 266 -8.47 23.29 1.52
CA ARG A 266 -8.83 23.81 2.86
C ARG A 266 -10.35 23.92 3.03
N GLU A 267 -11.02 24.53 2.06
CA GLU A 267 -12.47 24.72 2.08
C GLU A 267 -13.20 23.38 1.99
N GLN A 268 -12.76 22.48 1.11
CA GLN A 268 -13.34 21.14 0.95
C GLN A 268 -13.24 20.31 2.24
N VAL A 269 -12.08 20.33 2.90
CA VAL A 269 -11.87 19.64 4.18
C VAL A 269 -12.77 20.23 5.25
N ALA A 270 -12.83 21.55 5.39
CA ALA A 270 -13.69 22.22 6.38
C ALA A 270 -15.17 21.90 6.14
N GLN A 271 -15.63 21.97 4.90
CA GLN A 271 -17.01 21.66 4.55
C GLN A 271 -17.35 20.20 4.83
N THR A 272 -16.48 19.26 4.48
CA THR A 272 -16.74 17.82 4.70
C THR A 272 -16.80 17.49 6.18
N PHE A 273 -15.78 17.84 6.94
CA PHE A 273 -15.65 17.36 8.31
C PHE A 273 -16.40 18.22 9.33
N ARG A 274 -16.35 19.53 9.21
CA ARG A 274 -17.03 20.43 10.13
C ARG A 274 -18.52 20.57 9.78
N ASP A 275 -18.83 20.95 8.52
CA ASP A 275 -20.18 21.37 8.17
C ASP A 275 -21.09 20.16 7.88
N ASN A 276 -20.59 19.14 7.16
CA ASN A 276 -21.40 17.97 6.80
C ASN A 276 -21.40 16.87 7.88
N MET A 277 -20.26 16.64 8.54
CA MET A 277 -20.11 15.56 9.54
C MET A 277 -20.21 16.05 10.99
N GLY A 278 -20.23 17.36 11.24
CA GLY A 278 -20.37 17.94 12.57
C GLY A 278 -19.17 17.73 13.49
N MET A 279 -17.97 17.51 12.95
CA MET A 279 -16.77 17.28 13.75
C MET A 279 -16.17 18.57 14.29
N LYS A 280 -15.57 18.51 15.47
CA LYS A 280 -14.73 19.60 15.98
C LYS A 280 -13.46 19.68 15.13
N LEU A 281 -13.37 20.70 14.28
CA LEU A 281 -12.24 20.93 13.38
C LEU A 281 -11.61 22.29 13.66
N ILE A 282 -10.34 22.26 14.05
CA ILE A 282 -9.45 23.44 14.14
C ILE A 282 -8.69 23.54 12.82
N VAL A 283 -8.86 24.64 12.11
CA VAL A 283 -8.09 24.97 10.90
C VAL A 283 -7.04 25.98 11.26
N VAL A 284 -5.78 25.61 11.14
CA VAL A 284 -4.63 26.47 11.44
C VAL A 284 -4.02 26.99 10.15
N ASP A 285 -4.08 28.28 9.91
CA ASP A 285 -3.35 28.91 8.81
C ASP A 285 -1.90 29.17 9.26
N ALA A 286 -1.00 28.32 8.78
CA ALA A 286 0.44 28.43 9.02
C ALA A 286 1.21 28.74 7.72
N SER A 287 0.52 29.16 6.67
CA SER A 287 1.08 29.35 5.33
C SER A 287 2.31 30.25 5.30
N ASP A 288 2.29 31.39 6.04
CA ASP A 288 3.42 32.29 6.11
C ASP A 288 4.64 31.62 6.78
N ARG A 289 4.43 30.93 7.91
CA ARG A 289 5.48 30.21 8.64
C ARG A 289 6.20 29.17 7.77
N PHE A 290 5.43 28.40 6.97
CA PHE A 290 6.01 27.42 6.07
C PHE A 290 6.76 28.07 4.91
N MET A 291 6.18 29.11 4.29
CA MET A 291 6.80 29.81 3.17
C MET A 291 8.11 30.49 3.57
N ASP A 292 8.16 31.10 4.75
CA ASP A 292 9.36 31.75 5.28
C ASP A 292 10.48 30.73 5.53
N ALA A 293 10.15 29.60 6.16
CA ALA A 293 11.10 28.53 6.45
C ALA A 293 11.63 27.82 5.18
N LEU A 294 10.85 27.80 4.10
CA LEU A 294 11.22 27.19 2.83
C LEU A 294 11.91 28.17 1.87
N SER A 295 12.05 29.44 2.26
CA SER A 295 12.68 30.47 1.44
C SER A 295 14.12 30.07 1.07
N GLY A 296 14.41 30.01 -0.24
CA GLY A 296 15.72 29.63 -0.76
C GLY A 296 16.09 28.16 -0.69
N VAL A 297 15.23 27.30 -0.13
CA VAL A 297 15.47 25.85 -0.05
C VAL A 297 15.15 25.20 -1.39
N THR A 298 16.13 24.55 -2.01
CA THR A 298 16.01 23.93 -3.34
C THR A 298 16.03 22.40 -3.29
N ASP A 299 16.71 21.82 -2.32
CA ASP A 299 16.83 20.36 -2.17
C ASP A 299 15.50 19.72 -1.73
N PRO A 300 14.99 18.69 -2.46
CA PRO A 300 13.70 18.09 -2.14
C PRO A 300 13.65 17.43 -0.76
N GLU A 301 14.74 16.81 -0.30
CA GLU A 301 14.79 16.17 1.00
C GLU A 301 14.84 17.19 2.14
N ALA A 302 15.55 18.29 1.95
CA ALA A 302 15.54 19.41 2.90
C ALA A 302 14.12 20.01 3.02
N LYS A 303 13.42 20.22 1.90
CA LYS A 303 12.02 20.66 1.90
C LYS A 303 11.14 19.72 2.72
N ARG A 304 11.22 18.40 2.49
CA ARG A 304 10.45 17.38 3.23
C ARG A 304 10.70 17.46 4.74
N LYS A 305 11.96 17.56 5.14
CA LYS A 305 12.35 17.65 6.56
C LYS A 305 11.81 18.92 7.22
N ILE A 306 11.93 20.06 6.55
CA ILE A 306 11.43 21.34 7.07
C ILE A 306 9.91 21.29 7.22
N ILE A 307 9.21 20.86 6.18
CA ILE A 307 7.75 20.76 6.19
C ILE A 307 7.28 19.80 7.28
N GLY A 308 7.89 18.60 7.37
CA GLY A 308 7.55 17.62 8.39
C GLY A 308 7.75 18.16 9.82
N ARG A 309 8.89 18.81 10.09
CA ARG A 309 9.18 19.43 11.39
C ARG A 309 8.14 20.51 11.75
N LEU A 310 7.83 21.40 10.82
CA LEU A 310 6.86 22.47 11.07
C LEU A 310 5.44 21.93 11.31
N PHE A 311 5.04 20.88 10.61
CA PHE A 311 3.75 20.21 10.91
C PHE A 311 3.69 19.72 12.35
N VAL A 312 4.76 19.07 12.83
CA VAL A 312 4.84 18.58 14.21
C VAL A 312 4.76 19.74 15.20
N GLU A 313 5.52 20.83 14.96
CA GLU A 313 5.53 22.01 15.83
C GLU A 313 4.13 22.67 15.92
N VAL A 314 3.49 22.92 14.76
CA VAL A 314 2.15 23.53 14.72
C VAL A 314 1.11 22.63 15.37
N PHE A 315 1.17 21.32 15.11
CA PHE A 315 0.28 20.37 15.74
C PHE A 315 0.45 20.30 17.25
N GLN A 316 1.70 20.34 17.74
CA GLN A 316 2.00 20.34 19.15
C GLN A 316 1.45 21.60 19.84
N GLU A 317 1.63 22.78 19.25
CA GLU A 317 1.08 24.04 19.75
C GLU A 317 -0.45 23.98 19.92
N GLU A 318 -1.15 23.33 19.00
CA GLU A 318 -2.60 23.13 19.11
C GLU A 318 -2.98 22.07 20.14
N ALA A 319 -2.19 20.98 20.22
CA ALA A 319 -2.42 19.91 21.21
C ALA A 319 -2.25 20.42 22.65
N GLU A 320 -1.27 21.29 22.90
CA GLU A 320 -1.02 21.89 24.22
C GLU A 320 -2.18 22.77 24.73
N LYS A 321 -3.00 23.31 23.81
CA LYS A 321 -4.20 24.09 24.15
C LYS A 321 -5.35 23.19 24.65
N LEU A 322 -5.31 21.89 24.35
CA LEU A 322 -6.33 20.91 24.69
C LEU A 322 -5.94 20.16 25.98
N GLN A 323 -6.26 20.74 27.12
CA GLN A 323 -5.84 20.26 28.45
C GLN A 323 -6.32 18.83 28.79
N ASN A 324 -7.40 18.35 28.15
CA ASN A 324 -8.02 17.05 28.43
C ASN A 324 -7.66 15.98 27.39
N ALA A 325 -6.92 16.31 26.33
CA ALA A 325 -6.49 15.34 25.35
C ALA A 325 -5.47 14.37 25.94
N LYS A 326 -5.80 13.07 25.92
CA LYS A 326 -4.92 11.99 26.41
C LYS A 326 -4.51 11.02 25.31
N TRP A 327 -5.14 11.11 24.15
CA TRP A 327 -4.93 10.23 23.03
C TRP A 327 -4.56 11.01 21.77
N LEU A 328 -3.54 10.51 21.09
CA LEU A 328 -3.20 10.93 19.72
C LEU A 328 -3.66 9.86 18.76
N ALA A 329 -4.59 10.22 17.88
CA ALA A 329 -5.01 9.32 16.81
C ALA A 329 -4.09 9.43 15.60
N GLN A 330 -3.77 8.28 15.00
CA GLN A 330 -2.96 8.18 13.79
C GLN A 330 -3.61 7.26 12.76
N GLY A 331 -3.50 7.62 11.49
CA GLY A 331 -3.97 6.83 10.37
C GLY A 331 -2.96 5.79 9.89
N THR A 332 -2.23 5.14 10.81
CA THR A 332 -1.31 4.04 10.52
C THR A 332 -2.10 2.89 9.91
N ILE A 333 -1.62 2.35 8.79
CA ILE A 333 -2.23 1.20 8.11
C ILE A 333 -1.30 -0.02 8.14
N TYR A 334 -1.82 -1.19 7.78
CA TYR A 334 -1.10 -2.45 7.93
C TYR A 334 0.25 -2.51 7.17
N PRO A 335 0.40 -1.99 5.94
CA PRO A 335 1.70 -1.88 5.28
C PRO A 335 2.75 -1.11 6.10
N ASP A 336 2.37 -0.03 6.78
CA ASP A 336 3.29 0.75 7.63
C ASP A 336 3.81 -0.09 8.81
N VAL A 337 2.93 -0.94 9.36
CA VAL A 337 3.28 -1.85 10.48
C VAL A 337 4.29 -2.91 10.03
N ILE A 338 4.06 -3.50 8.85
CA ILE A 338 4.97 -4.53 8.29
C ILE A 338 6.34 -3.92 7.99
N GLU A 339 6.39 -2.74 7.35
CA GLU A 339 7.63 -2.04 7.05
C GLU A 339 8.41 -1.68 8.32
N SER A 340 7.71 -1.22 9.37
CA SER A 340 8.33 -0.88 10.66
C SER A 340 8.92 -2.10 11.38
N ASN A 341 8.28 -3.26 11.29
CA ASN A 341 8.77 -4.50 11.89
C ASN A 341 9.98 -5.06 11.11
N GLY A 342 9.96 -4.99 9.77
CA GLY A 342 11.11 -5.34 8.92
C GLY A 342 12.36 -4.52 9.20
N ALA A 343 12.21 -3.22 9.47
CA ALA A 343 13.33 -2.34 9.83
C ALA A 343 13.98 -2.71 11.18
N LYS A 344 13.21 -3.19 12.16
CA LYS A 344 13.73 -3.64 13.47
C LYS A 344 14.57 -4.93 13.35
N THR A 345 14.27 -5.78 12.38
CA THR A 345 14.99 -7.05 12.17
C THR A 345 16.26 -6.93 11.30
N LYS A 346 16.66 -5.71 10.87
CA LYS A 346 17.81 -5.42 9.99
C LYS A 346 17.83 -6.17 8.62
N LYS A 347 16.73 -6.78 8.24
CA LYS A 347 16.63 -7.59 7.00
C LYS A 347 16.10 -6.80 5.80
N ALA A 348 15.60 -5.58 5.99
CA ALA A 348 15.14 -4.70 4.91
C ALA A 348 15.78 -3.31 5.01
N GLN A 349 16.29 -2.78 3.90
CA GLN A 349 16.66 -1.37 3.81
C GLN A 349 15.40 -0.53 3.79
N THR A 350 15.25 0.36 4.76
CA THR A 350 14.11 1.27 4.88
C THR A 350 14.11 2.28 3.73
N ILE A 351 13.19 2.13 2.78
CA ILE A 351 13.06 3.05 1.63
C ILE A 351 12.14 4.24 1.95
N LYS A 352 11.36 4.19 3.03
CA LYS A 352 10.40 5.26 3.40
C LYS A 352 10.59 5.77 4.82
N SER A 353 11.05 7.03 4.92
CA SER A 353 11.10 7.82 6.16
C SER A 353 9.83 8.67 6.40
N HIS A 354 8.71 8.41 5.72
CA HIS A 354 7.66 9.42 5.51
C HIS A 354 6.38 9.26 6.36
N HIS A 355 6.22 8.18 7.12
CA HIS A 355 5.03 7.98 7.96
C HIS A 355 5.31 8.09 9.46
N ASN A 356 6.45 8.68 9.82
CA ASN A 356 6.80 8.84 11.23
C ASN A 356 6.24 10.16 11.77
N VAL A 357 4.98 10.16 12.22
CA VAL A 357 4.52 11.08 13.27
C VAL A 357 5.14 10.66 14.63
N GLY A 358 6.07 9.72 14.61
CA GLY A 358 6.95 9.37 15.74
C GLY A 358 7.98 10.44 16.11
N GLY A 359 7.85 11.67 15.57
CA GLY A 359 8.63 12.83 15.97
C GLY A 359 7.90 13.77 16.92
N LEU A 360 6.70 13.42 17.43
CA LEU A 360 6.12 14.18 18.52
C LEU A 360 6.99 13.98 19.77
N PRO A 361 7.41 15.06 20.43
CA PRO A 361 8.20 14.95 21.65
C PRO A 361 7.44 14.15 22.71
N ASP A 362 8.15 13.30 23.46
CA ASP A 362 7.62 12.57 24.63
C ASP A 362 6.95 13.49 25.68
N THR A 363 7.12 14.80 25.52
CA THR A 363 6.55 15.85 26.38
C THR A 363 5.03 15.92 26.39
N LEU A 364 4.34 15.45 25.33
CA LEU A 364 2.86 15.46 25.29
C LEU A 364 2.21 14.31 26.08
N HIS A 365 2.95 13.26 26.45
CA HIS A 365 2.46 12.09 27.19
C HIS A 365 1.15 11.50 26.65
N LEU A 366 0.88 11.64 25.34
CA LEU A 366 -0.33 11.13 24.71
C LEU A 366 -0.18 9.64 24.38
N LYS A 367 -1.24 8.88 24.63
CA LYS A 367 -1.34 7.47 24.20
C LYS A 367 -1.70 7.41 22.73
N LEU A 368 -1.19 6.42 21.99
CA LEU A 368 -1.53 6.23 20.59
C LEU A 368 -2.86 5.50 20.40
N LEU A 369 -3.67 5.99 19.46
CA LEU A 369 -4.90 5.37 18.98
C LEU A 369 -4.77 5.17 17.47
N GLU A 370 -4.58 3.92 17.03
CA GLU A 370 -4.32 3.54 15.64
C GLU A 370 -5.40 2.58 15.12
N PRO A 371 -6.61 3.06 14.83
CA PRO A 371 -7.74 2.18 14.56
C PRO A 371 -7.68 1.48 13.19
N LEU A 372 -6.84 1.94 12.25
CA LEU A 372 -6.69 1.36 10.91
C LEU A 372 -5.47 0.44 10.79
N ARG A 373 -4.77 0.19 11.88
CA ARG A 373 -3.50 -0.53 11.92
C ARG A 373 -3.52 -1.93 11.29
N GLU A 374 -4.69 -2.56 11.24
CA GLU A 374 -4.90 -3.91 10.70
C GLU A 374 -5.36 -3.90 9.24
N LEU A 375 -5.56 -2.73 8.62
CA LEU A 375 -6.17 -2.60 7.31
C LEU A 375 -5.15 -2.30 6.20
N PHE A 376 -5.36 -2.90 5.02
CA PHE A 376 -4.74 -2.48 3.78
C PHE A 376 -5.42 -1.22 3.22
N LYS A 377 -4.79 -0.55 2.26
CA LYS A 377 -5.26 0.70 1.69
C LYS A 377 -6.63 0.61 1.00
N ASP A 378 -6.89 -0.50 0.33
CA ASP A 378 -8.17 -0.81 -0.30
C ASP A 378 -9.27 -1.03 0.74
N GLU A 379 -8.99 -1.78 1.83
CA GLU A 379 -9.90 -1.95 2.96
C GLU A 379 -10.22 -0.61 3.65
N VAL A 380 -9.23 0.27 3.80
CA VAL A 380 -9.43 1.63 4.33
C VAL A 380 -10.40 2.43 3.45
N ARG A 381 -10.29 2.32 2.12
CA ARG A 381 -11.21 2.99 1.19
C ARG A 381 -12.63 2.44 1.31
N GLU A 382 -12.79 1.12 1.34
CA GLU A 382 -14.10 0.48 1.56
C GLU A 382 -14.72 0.92 2.89
N LEU A 383 -13.91 0.95 3.96
CA LEU A 383 -14.35 1.45 5.27
C LEU A 383 -14.78 2.92 5.18
N GLY A 384 -14.05 3.76 4.46
CA GLY A 384 -14.40 5.17 4.24
C GLY A 384 -15.79 5.34 3.61
N ILE A 385 -16.10 4.54 2.58
CA ILE A 385 -17.43 4.52 1.96
C ILE A 385 -18.49 4.04 2.96
N ALA A 386 -18.22 2.97 3.71
CA ALA A 386 -19.14 2.44 4.73
C ALA A 386 -19.41 3.45 5.88
N LEU A 387 -18.47 4.37 6.13
CA LEU A 387 -18.61 5.45 7.10
C LEU A 387 -19.29 6.72 6.54
N GLY A 388 -19.61 6.73 5.23
CA GLY A 388 -20.32 7.84 4.57
C GLY A 388 -19.43 8.95 4.05
N LEU A 389 -18.12 8.73 3.91
CA LEU A 389 -17.22 9.69 3.25
C LEU A 389 -17.51 9.77 1.75
N PRO A 390 -17.40 10.97 1.13
CA PRO A 390 -17.57 11.11 -0.31
C PRO A 390 -16.60 10.24 -1.11
N ALA A 391 -17.08 9.54 -2.13
CA ALA A 391 -16.25 8.68 -2.98
C ALA A 391 -15.07 9.44 -3.60
N GLU A 392 -15.27 10.69 -4.00
CA GLU A 392 -14.20 11.55 -4.55
C GLU A 392 -13.05 11.81 -3.56
N MET A 393 -13.35 11.83 -2.27
CA MET A 393 -12.33 11.95 -1.22
C MET A 393 -11.62 10.63 -0.98
N VAL A 394 -12.36 9.52 -0.96
CA VAL A 394 -11.84 8.17 -0.67
C VAL A 394 -10.98 7.64 -1.81
N TYR A 395 -11.39 7.86 -3.07
CA TYR A 395 -10.69 7.37 -4.27
C TYR A 395 -9.80 8.42 -4.93
N ARG A 396 -9.49 9.51 -4.23
CA ARG A 396 -8.57 10.51 -4.76
C ARG A 396 -7.16 9.95 -4.94
N HIS A 397 -6.46 10.49 -5.95
CA HIS A 397 -5.06 10.16 -6.17
C HIS A 397 -4.20 10.54 -4.96
N PRO A 398 -3.11 9.81 -4.69
CA PRO A 398 -2.16 10.17 -3.64
C PRO A 398 -1.69 11.62 -3.77
N PHE A 399 -1.59 12.29 -2.64
CA PHE A 399 -1.01 13.61 -2.52
C PHE A 399 0.04 13.56 -1.43
N PRO A 400 1.29 13.94 -1.71
CA PRO A 400 2.37 13.80 -0.75
C PRO A 400 2.19 14.71 0.45
N GLY A 401 2.68 14.30 1.63
CA GLY A 401 2.63 15.10 2.84
C GLY A 401 3.21 16.52 2.68
N PRO A 402 4.34 16.72 1.95
CA PRO A 402 4.86 18.06 1.66
C PRO A 402 3.99 18.90 0.71
N GLY A 403 2.90 18.35 0.19
CA GLY A 403 2.01 19.06 -0.72
C GLY A 403 2.69 19.44 -2.04
N LEU A 404 2.35 20.61 -2.55
CA LEU A 404 2.95 21.15 -3.78
C LEU A 404 4.46 21.44 -3.65
N GLY A 405 5.02 21.45 -2.43
CA GLY A 405 6.43 21.79 -2.18
C GLY A 405 7.42 20.87 -2.89
N VAL A 406 7.08 19.59 -3.10
CA VAL A 406 7.92 18.64 -3.86
C VAL A 406 7.55 18.58 -5.34
N ARG A 407 6.51 19.30 -5.78
CA ARG A 407 6.12 19.47 -7.18
C ARG A 407 6.55 20.82 -7.77
N ILE A 408 7.25 21.64 -6.98
CA ILE A 408 7.94 22.86 -7.41
C ILE A 408 9.43 22.56 -7.39
N LEU A 409 10.07 22.48 -8.54
CA LEU A 409 11.52 22.30 -8.62
C LEU A 409 12.24 23.58 -8.19
N GLY A 410 13.42 23.43 -7.58
CA GLY A 410 14.16 24.58 -7.06
C GLY A 410 13.48 25.24 -5.87
N ALA A 411 13.69 26.55 -5.68
CA ALA A 411 13.14 27.30 -4.56
C ALA A 411 11.63 27.49 -4.67
N ILE A 412 10.93 27.34 -3.54
CA ILE A 412 9.48 27.56 -3.46
C ILE A 412 9.21 29.07 -3.38
N LYS A 413 8.26 29.52 -4.17
CA LYS A 413 7.68 30.87 -4.10
C LYS A 413 6.17 30.76 -4.10
N ARG A 414 5.50 31.68 -3.44
CA ARG A 414 4.03 31.73 -3.38
C ARG A 414 3.42 31.79 -4.79
N GLU A 415 3.97 32.66 -5.65
CA GLU A 415 3.59 32.77 -7.05
C GLU A 415 3.65 31.41 -7.79
N TYR A 416 4.70 30.61 -7.56
CA TYR A 416 4.84 29.30 -8.20
C TYR A 416 3.80 28.30 -7.71
N ALA A 417 3.51 28.33 -6.41
CA ALA A 417 2.48 27.49 -5.80
C ALA A 417 1.08 27.84 -6.34
N ASP A 418 0.79 29.12 -6.52
CA ASP A 418 -0.50 29.59 -7.05
C ASP A 418 -0.69 29.16 -8.52
N LEU A 419 0.30 29.37 -9.37
CA LEU A 419 0.28 28.93 -10.78
C LEU A 419 0.15 27.40 -10.89
N LEU A 420 0.91 26.66 -10.08
CA LEU A 420 0.86 25.20 -10.07
C LEU A 420 -0.50 24.68 -9.61
N ARG A 421 -1.09 25.29 -8.61
CA ARG A 421 -2.40 24.92 -8.04
C ARG A 421 -3.51 25.03 -9.08
N GLU A 422 -3.53 26.12 -9.85
CA GLU A 422 -4.48 26.33 -10.93
C GLU A 422 -4.25 25.32 -12.08
N ALA A 423 -3.01 25.14 -12.52
CA ALA A 423 -2.67 24.19 -13.58
C ALA A 423 -3.02 22.73 -13.19
N ASP A 424 -2.73 22.33 -11.94
CA ASP A 424 -3.05 20.99 -11.42
C ASP A 424 -4.57 20.75 -11.39
N ALA A 425 -5.35 21.76 -10.98
CA ALA A 425 -6.81 21.68 -10.95
C ALA A 425 -7.40 21.47 -12.37
N ILE A 426 -6.90 22.19 -13.38
CA ILE A 426 -7.30 22.01 -14.78
C ILE A 426 -6.99 20.61 -15.27
N PHE A 427 -5.79 20.09 -14.99
CA PHE A 427 -5.40 18.76 -15.43
C PHE A 427 -6.29 17.66 -14.80
N ILE A 428 -6.52 17.72 -13.50
CA ILE A 428 -7.39 16.77 -12.79
C ILE A 428 -8.83 16.85 -13.30
N GLU A 429 -9.36 18.05 -13.52
CA GLU A 429 -10.70 18.25 -14.08
C GLU A 429 -10.85 17.60 -15.45
N GLU A 430 -9.90 17.82 -16.36
CA GLU A 430 -9.95 17.24 -17.70
C GLU A 430 -9.76 15.73 -17.71
N LEU A 431 -8.96 15.17 -16.82
CA LEU A 431 -8.87 13.72 -16.63
C LEU A 431 -10.22 13.12 -16.19
N ARG A 432 -10.94 13.79 -15.28
CA ARG A 432 -12.28 13.36 -14.84
C ARG A 432 -13.29 13.45 -15.97
N ASN A 433 -13.35 14.58 -16.67
CA ASN A 433 -14.25 14.81 -17.79
C ASN A 433 -14.06 13.81 -18.94
N ALA A 434 -12.81 13.37 -19.17
CA ALA A 434 -12.46 12.39 -20.19
C ALA A 434 -12.57 10.92 -19.70
N GLY A 435 -12.95 10.67 -18.45
CA GLY A 435 -13.02 9.33 -17.87
C GLY A 435 -11.65 8.64 -17.74
N TRP A 436 -10.58 9.42 -17.57
CA TRP A 436 -9.22 8.92 -17.39
C TRP A 436 -8.73 8.96 -15.95
N TYR A 437 -9.40 9.70 -15.06
CA TYR A 437 -8.97 9.83 -13.66
C TYR A 437 -8.81 8.47 -12.98
N ASP A 438 -9.80 7.59 -13.12
CA ASP A 438 -9.77 6.25 -12.50
C ASP A 438 -8.92 5.22 -13.27
N LYS A 439 -8.50 5.55 -14.49
CA LYS A 439 -7.62 4.69 -15.30
C LYS A 439 -6.13 4.90 -15.02
N VAL A 440 -5.78 6.00 -14.36
CA VAL A 440 -4.41 6.30 -13.91
C VAL A 440 -4.35 6.20 -12.40
N SER A 441 -3.21 5.75 -11.89
CA SER A 441 -3.02 5.53 -10.45
C SER A 441 -2.65 6.83 -9.72
N GLN A 442 -1.97 7.74 -10.42
CA GLN A 442 -1.62 9.06 -9.94
C GLN A 442 -1.39 10.01 -11.11
N ALA A 443 -1.91 11.23 -11.01
CA ALA A 443 -1.69 12.30 -11.97
C ALA A 443 -1.57 13.65 -11.24
N PHE A 444 -0.68 14.50 -11.75
CA PHE A 444 -0.41 15.82 -11.20
C PHE A 444 0.40 16.68 -12.19
N VAL A 445 0.52 17.96 -11.86
CA VAL A 445 1.37 18.91 -12.57
C VAL A 445 2.61 19.22 -11.73
N VAL A 446 3.73 19.45 -12.39
CA VAL A 446 5.01 19.86 -11.81
C VAL A 446 5.38 21.23 -12.36
N PHE A 447 5.76 22.16 -11.47
CA PHE A 447 6.24 23.47 -11.85
C PHE A 447 7.74 23.43 -12.13
N LEU A 448 8.11 23.85 -13.34
CA LEU A 448 9.51 23.97 -13.77
C LEU A 448 9.93 25.44 -13.71
N PRO A 449 10.88 25.83 -12.86
CA PRO A 449 11.29 27.24 -12.70
C PRO A 449 12.20 27.70 -13.86
N VAL A 450 11.78 27.42 -15.08
CA VAL A 450 12.44 27.82 -16.33
C VAL A 450 11.45 28.61 -17.18
N LYS A 451 11.93 29.67 -17.82
CA LYS A 451 11.13 30.47 -18.72
C LYS A 451 11.33 30.03 -20.15
N SER A 452 10.25 29.97 -20.88
CA SER A 452 10.22 29.62 -22.30
C SER A 452 9.75 30.80 -23.13
N VAL A 453 10.25 30.90 -24.33
CA VAL A 453 9.78 31.91 -25.29
C VAL A 453 8.42 31.50 -25.81
N GLY A 454 7.46 32.41 -25.71
CA GLY A 454 6.13 32.28 -26.30
C GLY A 454 5.81 33.46 -27.19
N VAL A 455 4.76 33.33 -27.97
CA VAL A 455 4.16 34.42 -28.76
C VAL A 455 2.69 34.47 -28.41
N MET A 456 2.26 35.60 -27.85
CA MET A 456 0.87 35.87 -27.55
C MET A 456 0.46 37.18 -28.23
N GLY A 457 -0.47 37.09 -29.16
CA GLY A 457 -0.77 38.18 -30.07
C GLY A 457 0.47 38.54 -30.91
N ASP A 458 0.80 39.82 -30.99
CA ASP A 458 1.94 40.30 -31.77
C ASP A 458 3.27 40.44 -30.96
N GLY A 459 3.25 39.96 -29.69
CA GLY A 459 4.37 40.13 -28.76
C GLY A 459 5.03 38.81 -28.34
N ARG A 460 6.36 38.87 -28.08
CA ARG A 460 7.06 37.76 -27.40
C ARG A 460 6.77 37.79 -25.91
N THR A 461 6.52 36.60 -25.34
CA THR A 461 6.39 36.40 -23.90
C THR A 461 7.51 35.50 -23.37
N TYR A 462 7.82 35.62 -22.08
CA TYR A 462 8.82 34.82 -21.38
C TYR A 462 8.20 34.31 -20.09
N ASP A 463 7.43 33.22 -20.20
CA ASP A 463 6.62 32.69 -19.13
C ASP A 463 7.10 31.30 -18.71
N TRP A 464 6.52 30.77 -17.63
CA TRP A 464 6.93 29.53 -17.01
C TRP A 464 6.49 28.29 -17.79
N VAL A 465 7.18 27.20 -17.48
CA VAL A 465 6.90 25.87 -18.02
C VAL A 465 6.33 24.97 -16.93
N VAL A 466 5.35 24.15 -17.27
CA VAL A 466 4.85 23.07 -16.40
C VAL A 466 4.94 21.72 -17.10
N SER A 467 5.14 20.67 -16.32
CA SER A 467 5.12 19.28 -16.79
C SER A 467 3.91 18.55 -16.26
N LEU A 468 3.16 17.90 -17.14
CA LEU A 468 2.13 16.97 -16.75
C LEU A 468 2.76 15.62 -16.44
N ARG A 469 2.32 14.97 -15.38
CA ARG A 469 2.72 13.62 -14.98
C ARG A 469 1.48 12.77 -14.77
N ALA A 470 1.38 11.63 -15.43
CA ALA A 470 0.36 10.61 -15.15
C ALA A 470 0.98 9.22 -15.26
N VAL A 471 0.72 8.37 -14.29
CA VAL A 471 1.28 7.02 -14.22
C VAL A 471 0.22 5.97 -13.93
N GLN A 472 0.49 4.76 -14.42
CA GLN A 472 -0.26 3.55 -14.12
C GLN A 472 0.64 2.58 -13.36
N THR A 473 0.14 2.06 -12.26
CA THR A 473 0.85 1.10 -11.40
C THR A 473 -0.14 0.25 -10.63
N SER A 474 0.28 -0.95 -10.26
CA SER A 474 -0.49 -1.85 -9.38
C SER A 474 0.02 -1.82 -7.93
N ASP A 475 1.29 -1.49 -7.71
CA ASP A 475 1.98 -1.67 -6.44
C ASP A 475 2.78 -0.43 -5.96
N PHE A 476 2.84 0.62 -6.77
CA PHE A 476 3.66 1.83 -6.55
C PHE A 476 5.18 1.58 -6.45
N MET A 477 5.63 0.34 -6.58
CA MET A 477 7.06 0.00 -6.66
C MET A 477 7.58 0.19 -8.08
N THR A 478 6.80 -0.25 -9.06
CA THR A 478 7.03 -0.02 -10.49
C THR A 478 5.88 0.79 -11.07
N ALA A 479 6.16 1.64 -12.04
CA ALA A 479 5.13 2.43 -12.70
C ALA A 479 5.47 2.69 -14.17
N LYS A 480 4.45 2.67 -15.01
CA LYS A 480 4.54 3.11 -16.42
C LYS A 480 3.90 4.48 -16.54
N TRP A 481 4.46 5.34 -17.37
CA TRP A 481 3.76 6.57 -17.75
C TRP A 481 2.47 6.23 -18.51
N ALA A 482 1.41 6.97 -18.26
CA ALA A 482 0.11 6.70 -18.84
C ALA A 482 0.05 7.22 -20.30
N HIS A 483 -0.41 6.39 -21.22
CA HIS A 483 -0.62 6.78 -22.63
C HIS A 483 -1.94 7.53 -22.76
N LEU A 484 -1.97 8.78 -22.27
CA LEU A 484 -3.13 9.64 -22.41
C LEU A 484 -3.38 9.98 -23.89
N PRO A 485 -4.65 10.09 -24.33
CA PRO A 485 -4.96 10.54 -25.69
C PRO A 485 -4.33 11.88 -26.03
N TYR A 486 -3.78 12.03 -27.21
CA TYR A 486 -3.15 13.28 -27.66
C TYR A 486 -4.13 14.46 -27.62
N ASP A 487 -5.39 14.22 -27.98
CA ASP A 487 -6.44 15.26 -27.95
C ASP A 487 -6.67 15.75 -26.51
N LEU A 488 -6.62 14.85 -25.52
CA LEU A 488 -6.72 15.20 -24.12
C LEU A 488 -5.53 16.04 -23.67
N LEU A 489 -4.30 15.61 -24.01
CA LEU A 489 -3.09 16.38 -23.73
C LEU A 489 -3.13 17.77 -24.38
N GLY A 490 -3.57 17.85 -25.63
CA GLY A 490 -3.77 19.10 -26.36
C GLY A 490 -4.80 20.02 -25.68
N LYS A 491 -5.93 19.46 -25.23
CA LYS A 491 -6.96 20.20 -24.51
C LYS A 491 -6.46 20.75 -23.19
N VAL A 492 -5.78 19.92 -22.38
CA VAL A 492 -5.20 20.31 -21.09
C VAL A 492 -4.17 21.44 -21.30
N SER A 493 -3.25 21.27 -22.26
CA SER A 493 -2.25 22.28 -22.60
C SER A 493 -2.88 23.61 -23.00
N ASN A 494 -3.89 23.57 -23.86
CA ASN A 494 -4.62 24.77 -24.30
C ASN A 494 -5.30 25.49 -23.14
N ARG A 495 -5.98 24.75 -22.26
CA ARG A 495 -6.64 25.33 -21.08
C ARG A 495 -5.64 25.96 -20.13
N ILE A 496 -4.55 25.24 -19.79
CA ILE A 496 -3.53 25.77 -18.87
C ILE A 496 -2.94 27.08 -19.41
N ILE A 497 -2.54 27.12 -20.69
CA ILE A 497 -1.92 28.30 -21.31
C ILE A 497 -2.89 29.49 -21.35
N ASN A 498 -4.16 29.24 -21.60
CA ASN A 498 -5.15 30.32 -21.74
C ASN A 498 -5.75 30.78 -20.40
N GLU A 499 -5.90 29.89 -19.43
CA GLU A 499 -6.56 30.17 -18.15
C GLU A 499 -5.57 30.57 -17.05
N VAL A 500 -4.33 30.01 -17.06
CA VAL A 500 -3.29 30.30 -16.04
C VAL A 500 -2.28 31.30 -16.58
N LYS A 501 -2.46 32.57 -16.24
CA LYS A 501 -1.57 33.64 -16.71
C LYS A 501 -0.15 33.48 -16.12
N GLY A 502 0.85 33.42 -16.98
CA GLY A 502 2.26 33.23 -16.61
C GLY A 502 2.81 31.85 -16.96
N ILE A 503 2.01 30.97 -17.58
CA ILE A 503 2.45 29.71 -18.16
C ILE A 503 2.24 29.76 -19.67
N ASN A 504 3.30 29.53 -20.45
CA ASN A 504 3.22 29.52 -21.90
C ASN A 504 3.65 28.18 -22.53
N ARG A 505 4.02 27.20 -21.72
CA ARG A 505 4.45 25.89 -22.24
C ARG A 505 4.08 24.76 -21.27
N VAL A 506 3.52 23.71 -21.87
CA VAL A 506 3.17 22.46 -21.18
C VAL A 506 3.94 21.31 -21.84
N VAL A 507 4.61 20.48 -21.02
CA VAL A 507 5.28 19.24 -21.47
C VAL A 507 4.65 18.04 -20.77
N TYR A 508 4.93 16.84 -21.28
CA TYR A 508 4.45 15.58 -20.69
C TYR A 508 5.62 14.68 -20.33
N ASP A 509 5.67 14.22 -19.07
CA ASP A 509 6.72 13.32 -18.59
C ASP A 509 6.42 11.87 -18.99
N VAL A 510 7.27 11.30 -19.83
CA VAL A 510 7.18 9.94 -20.37
C VAL A 510 8.14 8.95 -19.68
N SER A 511 8.58 9.27 -18.46
CA SER A 511 9.51 8.44 -17.69
C SER A 511 8.80 7.36 -16.91
N GLY A 512 9.33 6.13 -16.95
CA GLY A 512 8.86 5.02 -16.12
C GLY A 512 9.58 4.96 -14.76
N LYS A 513 9.04 4.22 -13.80
CA LYS A 513 9.71 3.86 -12.55
C LYS A 513 10.01 2.36 -12.54
N PRO A 514 11.25 1.90 -12.42
CA PRO A 514 12.48 2.69 -12.52
C PRO A 514 12.77 3.20 -13.95
N PRO A 515 13.74 4.10 -14.22
CA PRO A 515 14.69 4.69 -13.25
C PRO A 515 14.16 5.94 -12.54
N ALA A 516 13.13 6.63 -13.06
CA ALA A 516 12.53 7.77 -12.39
C ALA A 516 11.67 7.33 -11.18
N THR A 517 11.33 8.28 -10.31
CA THR A 517 10.29 8.10 -9.29
C THR A 517 8.93 8.55 -9.83
N ILE A 518 7.83 8.29 -9.11
CA ILE A 518 6.50 8.80 -9.49
C ILE A 518 6.44 10.30 -9.25
N GLU A 519 6.71 10.74 -8.02
CA GLU A 519 6.92 12.15 -7.70
C GLU A 519 8.29 12.62 -8.21
N TRP A 520 8.45 13.90 -8.42
CA TRP A 520 9.68 14.51 -8.94
C TRP A 520 10.67 14.91 -7.84
#